data_6ddfa79dbec0c83a6ce58a7a61144a18
#
_entry.id   6ddfa79dbec0c83a6ce58a7a61144a18
#
_cell.length_a   1.000
_cell.length_b   1.000
_cell.length_c   1.000
_cell.angle_alpha   90.00
_cell.angle_beta   90.00
_cell.angle_gamma   90.00
#
_symmetry.space_group_name_H-M   'P 1'
#
loop_
_entity.id
_entity.type
_entity.pdbx_description
1 polymer ?
#
loop_
_entity_poly.entity_id
_entity_poly.type
_entity_poly.pdbx_seq_one_letter_code
_entity_poly.pdbx_strand_id
1 'polypeptide(L)'
;MDLDVTLKGTTLSQENLITIFEEILSDSDDVFSFEVDKLEPIRQDDEYGGFSLKLNATFDTLREVVFIDITTGDKITPREITYSMSSLFANETIEVWTYNLETVLAEKLETIISRGVASTRPRDRYDLFTLYHTRKDEIDFDVLRKALANTVEKRGSKEAIDIWESQLNSIETDEYQKQLWTRYQRQFKYAQDISFEKSVQIVRELMTTIM
;
A
#
# COMPACT_ATOMS: atom_id res chain seq x y z
N MET A 1 -10.70 9.71 1.31
CA MET A 1 -9.34 9.52 0.75
C MET A 1 -8.50 8.89 1.84
N ASP A 2 -7.76 7.84 1.51
CA ASP A 2 -6.92 7.13 2.48
C ASP A 2 -5.47 7.33 2.09
N LEU A 3 -4.64 7.73 3.04
CA LEU A 3 -3.21 7.91 2.90
C LEU A 3 -2.50 6.94 3.84
N ASP A 4 -1.61 6.12 3.30
CA ASP A 4 -0.75 5.23 4.09
C ASP A 4 0.62 5.88 4.28
N VAL A 5 1.08 6.00 5.52
CA VAL A 5 2.39 6.56 5.86
C VAL A 5 3.15 5.67 6.84
N THR A 6 4.47 5.65 6.71
CA THR A 6 5.36 4.94 7.63
C THR A 6 6.19 5.95 8.42
N LEU A 7 6.06 5.91 9.73
CA LEU A 7 6.85 6.72 10.65
C LEU A 7 8.25 6.11 10.82
N LYS A 8 9.28 6.94 10.64
CA LYS A 8 10.68 6.54 10.76
C LYS A 8 11.44 7.46 11.70
N GLY A 9 12.29 6.89 12.54
CA GLY A 9 13.20 7.66 13.40
C GLY A 9 12.60 8.17 14.72
N THR A 10 11.32 7.86 14.99
CA THR A 10 10.69 8.19 16.29
C THR A 10 9.79 7.05 16.77
N THR A 11 9.38 7.10 18.02
CA THR A 11 8.49 6.10 18.63
C THR A 11 7.06 6.32 18.17
N LEU A 12 6.43 5.26 17.66
CA LEU A 12 5.01 5.27 17.32
C LEU A 12 4.19 5.17 18.63
N SER A 13 3.65 6.29 19.07
CA SER A 13 2.72 6.36 20.20
C SER A 13 1.63 7.38 19.92
N GLN A 14 0.47 7.21 20.55
CA GLN A 14 -0.64 8.13 20.38
C GLN A 14 -0.26 9.58 20.76
N GLU A 15 0.46 9.75 21.85
CA GLU A 15 0.90 11.07 22.35
C GLU A 15 1.83 11.76 21.35
N ASN A 16 2.85 11.04 20.84
CA ASN A 16 3.78 11.60 19.86
C ASN A 16 3.08 11.96 18.56
N LEU A 17 2.15 11.13 18.09
CA LEU A 17 1.42 11.39 16.85
C LEU A 17 0.54 12.64 16.98
N ILE A 18 -0.19 12.80 18.06
CA ILE A 18 -1.00 13.99 18.29
C ILE A 18 -0.12 15.24 18.24
N THR A 19 0.99 15.24 18.96
CA THR A 19 1.93 16.38 18.99
C THR A 19 2.47 16.71 17.59
N ILE A 20 2.90 15.69 16.82
CA ILE A 20 3.42 15.87 15.46
C ILE A 20 2.34 16.46 14.54
N PHE A 21 1.11 15.93 14.59
CA PHE A 21 0.05 16.44 13.72
C PHE A 21 -0.47 17.81 14.15
N GLU A 22 -0.54 18.12 15.43
CA GLU A 22 -0.85 19.47 15.90
C GLU A 22 0.18 20.49 15.42
N GLU A 23 1.48 20.14 15.45
CA GLU A 23 2.55 20.99 14.92
C GLU A 23 2.41 21.20 13.42
N ILE A 24 2.25 20.11 12.63
CA ILE A 24 2.06 20.18 11.18
C ILE A 24 0.85 21.04 10.81
N LEU A 25 -0.28 20.84 11.49
CA LEU A 25 -1.53 21.52 11.15
C LEU A 25 -1.53 22.99 11.62
N SER A 26 -0.75 23.33 12.65
CA SER A 26 -0.64 24.73 13.12
C SER A 26 0.23 25.62 12.22
N ASP A 27 1.15 25.01 11.45
CA ASP A 27 2.08 25.71 10.55
C ASP A 27 1.55 25.80 9.09
N SER A 28 0.32 25.36 8.84
CA SER A 28 -0.25 25.39 7.50
C SER A 28 -0.89 26.74 7.19
N ASP A 29 -0.35 27.45 6.19
CA ASP A 29 -0.98 28.61 5.54
C ASP A 29 -2.03 28.17 4.49
N ASP A 30 -2.57 26.96 4.63
CA ASP A 30 -3.48 26.37 3.66
C ASP A 30 -4.85 27.03 3.65
N VAL A 31 -5.47 27.01 2.48
CA VAL A 31 -6.85 27.45 2.25
C VAL A 31 -7.83 26.55 3.03
N PHE A 32 -7.44 25.30 3.31
CA PHE A 32 -8.19 24.38 4.15
C PHE A 32 -7.75 24.49 5.60
N SER A 33 -8.72 24.45 6.51
CA SER A 33 -8.44 24.19 7.92
C SER A 33 -8.61 22.71 8.21
N PHE A 34 -7.66 22.17 8.97
CA PHE A 34 -7.66 20.74 9.36
C PHE A 34 -7.80 20.62 10.88
N GLU A 35 -8.61 19.67 11.31
CA GLU A 35 -8.82 19.37 12.72
C GLU A 35 -8.71 17.86 12.95
N VAL A 36 -7.95 17.47 13.97
CA VAL A 36 -7.88 16.08 14.41
C VAL A 36 -9.21 15.70 15.04
N ASP A 37 -9.93 14.77 14.41
CA ASP A 37 -11.18 14.24 14.95
C ASP A 37 -10.94 13.03 15.87
N LYS A 38 -10.13 12.05 15.38
CA LYS A 38 -9.92 10.79 16.11
C LYS A 38 -8.58 10.17 15.72
N LEU A 39 -7.93 9.54 16.70
CA LEU A 39 -6.77 8.70 16.50
C LEU A 39 -7.03 7.33 17.15
N GLU A 40 -7.11 6.28 16.34
CA GLU A 40 -7.43 4.93 16.79
C GLU A 40 -6.31 3.95 16.46
N PRO A 41 -5.98 3.02 17.36
CA PRO A 41 -5.03 1.97 17.04
C PRO A 41 -5.62 1.02 15.99
N ILE A 42 -4.79 0.63 15.03
CA ILE A 42 -5.08 -0.38 14.00
C ILE A 42 -4.08 -1.53 14.10
N ARG A 43 -4.45 -2.71 13.59
CA ARG A 43 -3.57 -3.89 13.56
C ARG A 43 -3.02 -4.26 14.95
N GLN A 44 -3.86 -4.23 15.98
CA GLN A 44 -3.43 -4.47 17.37
C GLN A 44 -2.84 -5.87 17.60
N ASP A 45 -3.16 -6.82 16.73
CA ASP A 45 -2.65 -8.20 16.77
C ASP A 45 -1.32 -8.38 16.03
N ASP A 46 -0.83 -7.34 15.33
CA ASP A 46 0.43 -7.36 14.61
C ASP A 46 1.57 -6.91 15.55
N GLU A 47 2.76 -7.49 15.40
CA GLU A 47 3.98 -7.11 16.14
C GLU A 47 4.31 -5.60 15.97
N TYR A 48 3.94 -5.06 14.83
CA TYR A 48 4.06 -3.63 14.49
C TYR A 48 2.68 -3.06 14.22
N GLY A 49 1.96 -2.75 15.29
CA GLY A 49 0.68 -2.07 15.21
C GLY A 49 0.79 -0.68 14.54
N GLY A 50 -0.34 -0.06 14.32
CA GLY A 50 -0.42 1.27 13.72
C GLY A 50 -1.52 2.10 14.35
N PHE A 51 -1.70 3.29 13.82
CA PHE A 51 -2.80 4.18 14.16
C PHE A 51 -3.48 4.67 12.87
N SER A 52 -4.80 4.80 12.92
CA SER A 52 -5.57 5.50 11.90
C SER A 52 -5.96 6.86 12.45
N LEU A 53 -5.48 7.91 11.81
CA LEU A 53 -5.80 9.28 12.11
C LEU A 53 -6.93 9.75 11.20
N LYS A 54 -8.02 10.24 11.80
CA LYS A 54 -9.12 10.88 11.10
C LYS A 54 -8.99 12.39 11.23
N LEU A 55 -8.91 13.08 10.09
CA LEU A 55 -8.91 14.53 10.01
C LEU A 55 -10.20 15.03 9.37
N ASN A 56 -10.75 16.11 9.92
CA ASN A 56 -11.78 16.90 9.26
C ASN A 56 -11.11 18.07 8.52
N ALA A 57 -11.25 18.11 7.20
CA ALA A 57 -10.80 19.20 6.35
C ALA A 57 -11.99 20.12 6.03
N THR A 58 -11.85 21.41 6.26
CA THR A 58 -12.92 22.39 6.03
C THR A 58 -12.42 23.54 5.17
N PHE A 59 -13.20 23.89 4.15
CA PHE A 59 -13.00 25.07 3.33
C PHE A 59 -14.36 25.70 3.00
N ASP A 60 -14.66 26.86 3.52
CA ASP A 60 -15.95 27.53 3.43
C ASP A 60 -17.09 26.58 3.88
N THR A 61 -17.95 26.15 2.98
CA THR A 61 -19.04 25.18 3.23
C THR A 61 -18.65 23.74 2.92
N LEU A 62 -17.52 23.52 2.28
CA LEU A 62 -17.00 22.18 1.96
C LEU A 62 -16.43 21.52 3.23
N ARG A 63 -16.81 20.28 3.44
CA ARG A 63 -16.27 19.44 4.51
C ARG A 63 -15.91 18.08 3.95
N GLU A 64 -14.67 17.68 4.17
CA GLU A 64 -14.14 16.39 3.74
C GLU A 64 -13.48 15.67 4.91
N VAL A 65 -13.48 14.36 4.85
CA VAL A 65 -12.80 13.51 5.84
C VAL A 65 -11.62 12.84 5.18
N VAL A 66 -10.46 12.98 5.81
CA VAL A 66 -9.21 12.34 5.39
C VAL A 66 -8.80 11.31 6.44
N PHE A 67 -8.48 10.11 6.01
CA PHE A 67 -7.90 9.07 6.86
C PHE A 67 -6.42 8.91 6.52
N ILE A 68 -5.58 8.85 7.56
CA ILE A 68 -4.15 8.60 7.45
C ILE A 68 -3.84 7.37 8.32
N ASP A 69 -3.48 6.28 7.68
CA ASP A 69 -3.01 5.08 8.35
C ASP A 69 -1.50 5.17 8.56
N ILE A 70 -1.09 5.18 9.83
CA ILE A 70 0.29 5.43 10.25
C ILE A 70 0.85 4.14 10.83
N THR A 71 1.91 3.63 10.21
CA THR A 71 2.62 2.42 10.65
C THR A 71 4.08 2.72 10.95
N THR A 72 4.82 1.74 11.45
CA THR A 72 6.27 1.83 11.68
C THR A 72 6.95 0.51 11.35
N GLY A 73 8.27 0.56 11.23
CA GLY A 73 9.10 -0.63 11.09
C GLY A 73 9.12 -1.23 9.69
N ASP A 74 8.54 -0.60 8.67
CA ASP A 74 8.60 -1.13 7.30
C ASP A 74 10.04 -1.16 6.77
N LYS A 75 10.43 -2.30 6.21
CA LYS A 75 11.73 -2.50 5.58
C LYS A 75 11.68 -2.01 4.13
N ILE A 76 12.09 -0.77 3.90
CA ILE A 76 12.18 -0.20 2.54
C ILE A 76 13.52 -0.62 1.94
N THR A 77 13.51 -1.21 0.76
CA THR A 77 14.70 -1.81 0.13
C THR A 77 14.98 -1.20 -1.24
N PRO A 78 16.16 -0.61 -1.50
CA PRO A 78 17.27 -0.41 -0.55
C PRO A 78 17.01 0.72 0.47
N ARG A 79 16.17 1.70 0.11
CA ARG A 79 15.79 2.85 0.93
C ARG A 79 14.62 3.60 0.29
N GLU A 80 14.04 4.51 1.06
CA GLU A 80 13.08 5.50 0.56
C GLU A 80 13.65 6.37 -0.56
N ILE A 81 12.77 6.83 -1.43
CA ILE A 81 13.11 7.75 -2.53
C ILE A 81 12.31 9.05 -2.38
N THR A 82 12.87 10.15 -2.88
CA THR A 82 12.10 11.38 -3.08
C THR A 82 11.31 11.27 -4.38
N TYR A 83 10.01 11.46 -4.29
CA TYR A 83 9.12 11.50 -5.44
C TYR A 83 8.57 12.91 -5.61
N SER A 84 8.70 13.45 -6.80
CA SER A 84 8.20 14.77 -7.16
C SER A 84 6.86 14.64 -7.88
N MET A 85 5.82 15.19 -7.32
CA MET A 85 4.49 15.20 -7.92
C MET A 85 4.04 16.64 -8.22
N SER A 86 3.41 16.83 -9.36
CA SER A 86 2.83 18.13 -9.71
C SER A 86 1.55 18.35 -8.90
N SER A 87 1.42 19.52 -8.29
CA SER A 87 0.16 19.93 -7.67
C SER A 87 -0.96 19.98 -8.72
N LEU A 88 -2.15 19.53 -8.35
CA LEU A 88 -3.33 19.59 -9.23
C LEU A 88 -3.92 21.00 -9.31
N PHE A 89 -3.65 21.85 -8.32
CA PHE A 89 -4.30 23.14 -8.16
C PHE A 89 -3.35 24.35 -8.21
N ALA A 90 -2.05 24.08 -8.11
CA ALA A 90 -1.01 25.10 -8.18
C ALA A 90 0.08 24.71 -9.19
N ASN A 91 0.75 25.68 -9.77
CA ASN A 91 1.88 25.42 -10.68
C ASN A 91 3.18 25.22 -9.88
N GLU A 92 3.15 24.24 -8.99
CA GLU A 92 4.25 23.89 -8.11
C GLU A 92 4.44 22.37 -8.05
N THR A 93 5.62 21.96 -7.62
CA THR A 93 6.01 20.56 -7.42
C THR A 93 6.10 20.29 -5.93
N ILE A 94 5.46 19.23 -5.49
CA ILE A 94 5.51 18.73 -4.11
C ILE A 94 6.47 17.55 -4.07
N GLU A 95 7.48 17.63 -3.23
CA GLU A 95 8.41 16.51 -2.99
C GLU A 95 7.97 15.73 -1.74
N VAL A 96 7.81 14.43 -1.92
CA VAL A 96 7.43 13.51 -0.83
C VAL A 96 8.40 12.34 -0.74
N TRP A 97 8.70 11.91 0.47
CA TRP A 97 9.40 10.65 0.70
C TRP A 97 8.43 9.50 0.49
N THR A 98 8.82 8.52 -0.31
CA THR A 98 7.96 7.38 -0.62
C THR A 98 8.76 6.09 -0.76
N TYR A 99 8.07 4.97 -0.79
CA TYR A 99 8.66 3.68 -1.13
C TYR A 99 9.08 3.68 -2.60
N ASN A 100 10.19 3.01 -2.88
CA ASN A 100 10.55 2.69 -4.26
C ASN A 100 9.59 1.62 -4.82
N LEU A 101 9.57 1.50 -6.14
CA LEU A 101 8.66 0.61 -6.86
C LEU A 101 8.79 -0.85 -6.38
N GLU A 102 10.01 -1.32 -6.16
CA GLU A 102 10.30 -2.69 -5.77
C GLU A 102 9.77 -3.02 -4.37
N THR A 103 9.85 -2.10 -3.41
CA THR A 103 9.24 -2.30 -2.09
C THR A 103 7.71 -2.42 -2.19
N VAL A 104 7.07 -1.55 -2.97
CA VAL A 104 5.62 -1.61 -3.20
C VAL A 104 5.21 -2.94 -3.84
N LEU A 105 5.93 -3.38 -4.88
CA LEU A 105 5.65 -4.66 -5.54
C LEU A 105 5.86 -5.85 -4.59
N ALA A 106 6.94 -5.84 -3.81
CA ALA A 106 7.27 -6.89 -2.85
C ALA A 106 6.20 -7.07 -1.78
N GLU A 107 5.70 -5.96 -1.21
CA GLU A 107 4.64 -6.01 -0.20
C GLU A 107 3.32 -6.56 -0.76
N LYS A 108 2.98 -6.19 -1.99
CA LYS A 108 1.79 -6.72 -2.65
C LYS A 108 1.92 -8.19 -3.02
N LEU A 109 3.08 -8.62 -3.55
CA LEU A 109 3.37 -10.02 -3.84
C LEU A 109 3.28 -10.87 -2.57
N GLU A 110 3.94 -10.45 -1.52
CA GLU A 110 3.89 -11.14 -0.22
C GLU A 110 2.46 -11.25 0.30
N THR A 111 1.70 -10.14 0.30
CA THR A 111 0.33 -10.12 0.78
C THR A 111 -0.60 -11.04 -0.01
N ILE A 112 -0.46 -11.11 -1.34
CA ILE A 112 -1.28 -11.98 -2.18
C ILE A 112 -0.98 -13.45 -1.87
N ILE A 113 0.31 -13.80 -1.80
CA ILE A 113 0.73 -15.19 -1.60
C ILE A 113 0.45 -15.65 -0.15
N SER A 114 0.80 -14.85 0.84
CA SER A 114 0.63 -15.22 2.25
C SER A 114 -0.84 -15.37 2.65
N ARG A 115 -1.73 -14.53 2.12
CA ARG A 115 -3.17 -14.61 2.37
C ARG A 115 -3.87 -15.67 1.52
N GLY A 116 -3.31 -15.99 0.36
CA GLY A 116 -3.87 -17.00 -0.54
C GLY A 116 -5.35 -16.78 -0.86
N VAL A 117 -6.15 -17.85 -0.82
CA VAL A 117 -7.60 -17.80 -1.07
C VAL A 117 -8.40 -17.03 -0.02
N ALA A 118 -7.84 -16.80 1.16
CA ALA A 118 -8.48 -16.01 2.21
C ALA A 118 -8.39 -14.49 1.97
N SER A 119 -7.65 -14.05 0.93
CA SER A 119 -7.52 -12.63 0.62
C SER A 119 -8.87 -12.00 0.24
N THR A 120 -9.15 -10.84 0.82
CA THR A 120 -10.31 -9.99 0.47
C THR A 120 -9.89 -8.74 -0.32
N ARG A 121 -8.62 -8.67 -0.80
CA ARG A 121 -7.98 -7.50 -1.40
C ARG A 121 -7.70 -7.68 -2.90
N PRO A 122 -8.70 -7.63 -3.78
CA PRO A 122 -8.49 -7.75 -5.23
C PRO A 122 -7.65 -6.60 -5.80
N ARG A 123 -7.66 -5.44 -5.12
CA ARG A 123 -6.88 -4.25 -5.50
C ARG A 123 -5.39 -4.55 -5.59
N ASP A 124 -4.83 -5.38 -4.72
CA ASP A 124 -3.40 -5.68 -4.75
C ASP A 124 -2.98 -6.33 -6.09
N ARG A 125 -3.82 -7.22 -6.65
CA ARG A 125 -3.57 -7.80 -7.99
C ARG A 125 -3.73 -6.76 -9.12
N TYR A 126 -4.72 -5.87 -8.99
CA TYR A 126 -4.88 -4.76 -9.94
C TYR A 126 -3.67 -3.84 -9.94
N ASP A 127 -3.19 -3.47 -8.77
CA ASP A 127 -2.03 -2.58 -8.60
C ASP A 127 -0.77 -3.23 -9.20
N LEU A 128 -0.52 -4.53 -8.93
CA LEU A 128 0.59 -5.26 -9.55
C LEU A 128 0.49 -5.27 -11.09
N PHE A 129 -0.72 -5.56 -11.62
CA PHE A 129 -0.94 -5.55 -13.06
C PHE A 129 -0.62 -4.17 -13.65
N THR A 130 -1.15 -3.12 -13.05
CA THR A 130 -0.97 -1.75 -13.53
C THR A 130 0.48 -1.30 -13.46
N LEU A 131 1.12 -1.47 -12.30
CA LEU A 131 2.51 -1.09 -12.11
C LEU A 131 3.46 -1.85 -13.04
N TYR A 132 3.24 -3.15 -13.21
CA TYR A 132 4.05 -3.94 -14.12
C TYR A 132 3.91 -3.48 -15.58
N HIS A 133 2.68 -3.21 -16.06
CA HIS A 133 2.48 -2.80 -17.46
C HIS A 133 2.93 -1.37 -17.74
N THR A 134 2.84 -0.49 -16.75
CA THR A 134 3.16 0.93 -16.95
C THR A 134 4.62 1.28 -16.62
N ARG A 135 5.28 0.47 -15.78
CA ARG A 135 6.60 0.78 -15.24
C ARG A 135 7.59 -0.39 -15.27
N LYS A 136 7.34 -1.40 -16.12
CA LYS A 136 8.19 -2.61 -16.21
C LYS A 136 9.67 -2.30 -16.41
N ASP A 137 9.97 -1.34 -17.26
CA ASP A 137 11.34 -0.97 -17.62
C ASP A 137 12.10 -0.25 -16.47
N GLU A 138 11.37 0.17 -15.42
CA GLU A 138 11.94 0.79 -14.23
C GLU A 138 12.22 -0.23 -13.12
N ILE A 139 11.74 -1.47 -13.24
CA ILE A 139 11.86 -2.49 -12.19
C ILE A 139 13.28 -3.08 -12.20
N ASP A 140 14.00 -2.94 -11.10
CA ASP A 140 15.19 -3.70 -10.81
C ASP A 140 14.82 -5.02 -10.11
N PHE A 141 14.86 -6.12 -10.86
CA PHE A 141 14.46 -7.44 -10.33
C PHE A 141 15.37 -7.98 -9.23
N ASP A 142 16.62 -7.57 -9.17
CA ASP A 142 17.53 -7.94 -8.07
C ASP A 142 17.19 -7.18 -6.79
N VAL A 143 16.78 -5.93 -6.92
CA VAL A 143 16.24 -5.14 -5.80
C VAL A 143 14.89 -5.69 -5.36
N LEU A 144 14.00 -6.04 -6.30
CA LEU A 144 12.70 -6.63 -5.99
C LEU A 144 12.81 -7.97 -5.23
N ARG A 145 13.75 -8.83 -5.64
CA ARG A 145 14.06 -10.08 -4.93
C ARG A 145 14.47 -9.82 -3.48
N LYS A 146 15.35 -8.85 -3.26
CA LYS A 146 15.81 -8.45 -1.92
C LYS A 146 14.67 -7.84 -1.10
N ALA A 147 13.85 -6.99 -1.72
CA ALA A 147 12.69 -6.37 -1.08
C ALA A 147 11.69 -7.45 -0.62
N LEU A 148 11.38 -8.43 -1.48
CA LEU A 148 10.51 -9.55 -1.11
C LEU A 148 11.10 -10.34 0.07
N ALA A 149 12.38 -10.70 0.03
CA ALA A 149 13.04 -11.43 1.12
C ALA A 149 12.95 -10.66 2.45
N ASN A 150 13.20 -9.35 2.44
CA ASN A 150 13.10 -8.49 3.61
C ASN A 150 11.66 -8.39 4.16
N THR A 151 10.68 -8.27 3.26
CA THR A 151 9.26 -8.23 3.65
C THR A 151 8.81 -9.56 4.26
N VAL A 152 9.21 -10.67 3.65
CA VAL A 152 8.93 -12.04 4.13
C VAL A 152 9.54 -12.28 5.51
N GLU A 153 10.79 -11.89 5.71
CA GLU A 153 11.45 -11.98 7.02
C GLU A 153 10.71 -11.17 8.08
N LYS A 154 10.38 -9.92 7.76
CA LYS A 154 9.64 -9.04 8.68
C LYS A 154 8.28 -9.60 9.08
N ARG A 155 7.53 -10.14 8.10
CA ARG A 155 6.16 -10.63 8.32
C ARG A 155 6.08 -12.10 8.74
N GLY A 156 7.22 -12.78 8.83
CA GLY A 156 7.27 -14.22 9.20
C GLY A 156 6.54 -15.13 8.21
N SER A 157 6.38 -14.71 6.96
CA SER A 157 5.56 -15.40 5.94
C SER A 157 6.34 -16.38 5.05
N LYS A 158 7.54 -16.79 5.49
CA LYS A 158 8.44 -17.64 4.71
C LYS A 158 7.78 -18.93 4.22
N GLU A 159 7.03 -19.63 5.10
CA GLU A 159 6.37 -20.87 4.75
C GLU A 159 5.39 -20.73 3.59
N ALA A 160 4.62 -19.63 3.56
CA ALA A 160 3.69 -19.36 2.48
C ALA A 160 4.43 -19.04 1.17
N ILE A 161 5.53 -18.31 1.25
CA ILE A 161 6.33 -17.94 0.07
C ILE A 161 7.08 -19.16 -0.48
N ASP A 162 7.58 -20.05 0.36
CA ASP A 162 8.25 -21.30 -0.10
C ASP A 162 7.31 -22.18 -0.96
N ILE A 163 5.99 -22.07 -0.81
CA ILE A 163 4.97 -22.81 -1.58
C ILE A 163 4.14 -21.89 -2.50
N TRP A 164 4.69 -20.77 -2.94
CA TRP A 164 3.97 -19.73 -3.68
C TRP A 164 3.23 -20.26 -4.92
N GLU A 165 3.80 -21.22 -5.65
CA GLU A 165 3.16 -21.83 -6.83
C GLU A 165 1.84 -22.51 -6.45
N SER A 166 1.85 -23.28 -5.36
CA SER A 166 0.66 -23.97 -4.84
C SER A 166 -0.39 -22.97 -4.36
N GLN A 167 0.03 -21.92 -3.65
CA GLN A 167 -0.85 -20.85 -3.22
C GLN A 167 -1.51 -20.15 -4.42
N LEU A 168 -0.72 -19.84 -5.44
CA LEU A 168 -1.22 -19.14 -6.62
C LEU A 168 -2.16 -20.02 -7.47
N ASN A 169 -1.86 -21.33 -7.59
CA ASN A 169 -2.75 -22.29 -8.24
C ASN A 169 -4.10 -22.41 -7.50
N SER A 170 -4.07 -22.38 -6.17
CA SER A 170 -5.29 -22.38 -5.37
C SER A 170 -6.12 -21.10 -5.59
N ILE A 171 -5.48 -19.92 -5.64
CA ILE A 171 -6.15 -18.65 -5.97
C ILE A 171 -6.79 -18.73 -7.36
N GLU A 172 -6.06 -19.22 -8.36
CA GLU A 172 -6.49 -19.26 -9.76
C GLU A 172 -7.74 -20.13 -9.97
N THR A 173 -7.88 -21.20 -9.19
CA THR A 173 -9.01 -22.13 -9.28
C THR A 173 -10.17 -21.79 -8.35
N ASP A 174 -9.97 -20.91 -7.39
CA ASP A 174 -10.95 -20.59 -6.35
C ASP A 174 -12.10 -19.71 -6.87
N GLU A 175 -13.33 -20.20 -6.73
CA GLU A 175 -14.53 -19.51 -7.22
C GLU A 175 -14.86 -18.22 -6.43
N TYR A 176 -14.51 -18.18 -5.13
CA TYR A 176 -14.71 -16.95 -4.35
C TYR A 176 -13.77 -15.84 -4.83
N GLN A 177 -12.52 -16.15 -5.16
CA GLN A 177 -11.56 -15.17 -5.69
C GLN A 177 -11.99 -14.64 -7.06
N LYS A 178 -12.55 -15.47 -7.94
CA LYS A 178 -13.14 -15.04 -9.23
C LYS A 178 -14.35 -14.11 -9.02
N GLN A 179 -15.25 -14.48 -8.10
CA GLN A 179 -16.40 -13.64 -7.76
C GLN A 179 -15.98 -12.31 -7.12
N LEU A 180 -14.95 -12.32 -6.27
CA LEU A 180 -14.39 -11.12 -5.65
C LEU A 180 -13.83 -10.17 -6.72
N TRP A 181 -13.11 -10.71 -7.70
CA TRP A 181 -12.60 -9.95 -8.85
C TRP A 181 -13.73 -9.35 -9.69
N THR A 182 -14.75 -10.14 -9.99
CA THR A 182 -15.93 -9.66 -10.73
C THR A 182 -16.64 -8.51 -10.01
N ARG A 183 -16.77 -8.59 -8.67
CA ARG A 183 -17.33 -7.50 -7.86
C ARG A 183 -16.46 -6.25 -7.93
N TYR A 184 -15.14 -6.42 -7.84
CA TYR A 184 -14.18 -5.32 -7.95
C TYR A 184 -14.30 -4.62 -9.32
N GLN A 185 -14.35 -5.36 -10.42
CA GLN A 185 -14.55 -4.81 -11.76
C GLN A 185 -15.87 -4.03 -11.91
N ARG A 186 -16.95 -4.48 -11.28
CA ARG A 186 -18.24 -3.76 -11.30
C ARG A 186 -18.18 -2.45 -10.54
N GLN A 187 -17.42 -2.40 -9.46
CA GLN A 187 -17.26 -1.20 -8.64
C GLN A 187 -16.29 -0.19 -9.28
N PHE A 188 -15.24 -0.68 -9.96
CA PHE A 188 -14.17 0.16 -10.48
C PHE A 188 -14.02 -0.02 -11.99
N LYS A 189 -14.45 1.00 -12.75
CA LYS A 189 -14.41 0.98 -14.22
C LYS A 189 -13.02 0.76 -14.80
N TYR A 190 -11.98 1.26 -14.14
CA TYR A 190 -10.59 1.11 -14.58
C TYR A 190 -10.08 -0.34 -14.55
N ALA A 191 -10.75 -1.24 -13.85
CA ALA A 191 -10.38 -2.67 -13.77
C ALA A 191 -11.16 -3.56 -14.77
N GLN A 192 -12.15 -3.01 -15.50
CA GLN A 192 -13.07 -3.81 -16.31
C GLN A 192 -12.41 -4.60 -17.43
N ASP A 193 -11.34 -4.05 -18.01
CA ASP A 193 -10.65 -4.67 -19.16
C ASP A 193 -9.57 -5.69 -18.74
N ILE A 194 -9.38 -5.91 -17.43
CA ILE A 194 -8.38 -6.83 -16.91
C ILE A 194 -9.09 -8.10 -16.43
N SER A 195 -8.91 -9.22 -17.14
CA SER A 195 -9.51 -10.49 -16.69
C SER A 195 -8.86 -10.98 -15.38
N PHE A 196 -9.57 -11.82 -14.64
CA PHE A 196 -9.05 -12.46 -13.43
C PHE A 196 -7.75 -13.20 -13.69
N GLU A 197 -7.71 -13.99 -14.79
CA GLU A 197 -6.56 -14.77 -15.22
C GLU A 197 -5.34 -13.87 -15.48
N LYS A 198 -5.54 -12.73 -16.19
CA LYS A 198 -4.47 -11.76 -16.40
C LYS A 198 -3.92 -11.19 -15.08
N SER A 199 -4.80 -10.92 -14.12
CA SER A 199 -4.39 -10.39 -12.80
C SER A 199 -3.58 -11.42 -11.99
N VAL A 200 -3.87 -12.72 -12.14
CA VAL A 200 -3.11 -13.81 -11.51
C VAL A 200 -1.80 -14.07 -12.26
N GLN A 201 -1.85 -14.01 -13.60
CA GLN A 201 -0.69 -14.26 -14.45
C GLN A 201 0.48 -13.29 -14.15
N ILE A 202 0.21 -12.02 -13.88
CA ILE A 202 1.26 -11.05 -13.49
C ILE A 202 1.95 -11.44 -12.21
N VAL A 203 1.21 -11.91 -11.21
CA VAL A 203 1.79 -12.43 -9.97
C VAL A 203 2.75 -13.58 -10.27
N ARG A 204 2.31 -14.51 -11.15
CA ARG A 204 3.12 -15.66 -11.56
C ARG A 204 4.40 -15.23 -12.29
N GLU A 205 4.32 -14.30 -13.22
CA GLU A 205 5.48 -13.79 -13.95
C GLU A 205 6.50 -13.15 -13.04
N LEU A 206 6.06 -12.27 -12.15
CA LEU A 206 6.93 -11.60 -11.18
C LEU A 206 7.60 -12.63 -10.26
N MET A 207 6.83 -13.53 -9.65
CA MET A 207 7.37 -14.56 -8.76
C MET A 207 8.36 -15.48 -9.47
N THR A 208 8.05 -15.94 -10.68
CA THR A 208 8.97 -16.79 -11.47
C THR A 208 10.29 -16.07 -11.79
N THR A 209 10.25 -14.76 -11.97
CA THR A 209 11.45 -13.97 -12.30
C THR A 209 12.37 -13.78 -11.09
N ILE A 210 11.80 -13.71 -9.88
CA ILE A 210 12.56 -13.34 -8.68
C ILE A 210 12.85 -14.49 -7.73
N MET A 211 12.21 -15.65 -7.89
CA MET A 211 12.45 -16.86 -7.07
C MET A 211 13.45 -17.78 -7.76
#